data_8e6fece015e71bece032487ce2c0a994
#
_entry.id   8e6fece015e71bece032487ce2c0a994
#
_cell.length_a   1.000
_cell.length_b   1.000
_cell.length_c   1.000
_cell.angle_alpha   90.00
_cell.angle_beta   90.00
_cell.angle_gamma   90.00
#
_symmetry.space_group_name_H-M   'P 1'
#
loop_
_entity.id
_entity.type
_entity.pdbx_description
1 polymer ?
#
loop_
_entity_poly.entity_id
_entity_poly.type
_entity_poly.pdbx_seq_one_letter_code
_entity_poly.pdbx_strand_id
1 'polypeptide(L)'
;MQLPKLKALLEQFEVRNIETALFLTEHLADYVLTPDLSSPQETAIDHLRFMTDDHSAELLLSHVNLYAYGCDLINVDNAVLSPYGLLHRVDYQPMLSPMQETQKMEMKMK
;
A
#
# COMPACT_ATOMS: atom_id res chain seq x y z
N MET A 1 14.31 -8.79 -4.59
CA MET A 1 13.93 -8.74 -6.00
C MET A 1 12.73 -7.80 -6.16
N GLN A 2 12.75 -6.96 -7.19
CA GLN A 2 11.76 -5.89 -7.36
C GLN A 2 10.55 -6.27 -8.24
N LEU A 3 10.58 -7.47 -8.83
CA LEU A 3 9.58 -7.85 -9.82
C LEU A 3 8.13 -7.86 -9.29
N PRO A 4 7.84 -8.44 -8.10
CA PRO A 4 6.48 -8.39 -7.57
C PRO A 4 6.00 -6.95 -7.32
N LYS A 5 6.88 -6.09 -6.83
CA LYS A 5 6.55 -4.68 -6.60
C LYS A 5 6.23 -3.97 -7.92
N LEU A 6 7.02 -4.21 -8.94
CA LEU A 6 6.76 -3.62 -10.27
C LEU A 6 5.42 -4.11 -10.83
N LYS A 7 5.13 -5.41 -10.73
CA LYS A 7 3.85 -5.95 -11.17
C LYS A 7 2.68 -5.32 -10.44
N ALA A 8 2.80 -5.16 -9.12
CA ALA A 8 1.74 -4.53 -8.32
C ALA A 8 1.49 -3.09 -8.77
N LEU A 9 2.54 -2.33 -9.04
CA LEU A 9 2.43 -0.94 -9.49
C LEU A 9 1.80 -0.86 -10.88
N LEU A 10 2.22 -1.73 -11.80
CA LEU A 10 1.68 -1.73 -13.16
C LEU A 10 0.17 -2.03 -13.15
N GLU A 11 -0.27 -2.95 -12.31
CA GLU A 11 -1.69 -3.28 -12.19
C GLU A 11 -2.47 -2.20 -11.46
N GLN A 12 -1.90 -1.64 -10.38
CA GLN A 12 -2.57 -0.60 -9.59
C GLN A 12 -2.86 0.65 -10.42
N PHE A 13 -1.92 1.06 -11.25
CA PHE A 13 -2.06 2.26 -12.09
C PHE A 13 -2.62 1.97 -13.47
N GLU A 14 -2.95 0.71 -13.76
CA GLU A 14 -3.48 0.29 -15.08
C GLU A 14 -2.60 0.79 -16.22
N VAL A 15 -1.29 0.62 -16.07
CA VAL A 15 -0.30 1.12 -17.03
C VAL A 15 -0.44 0.41 -18.36
N ARG A 16 -0.56 1.19 -19.45
CA ARG A 16 -0.74 0.67 -20.81
C ARG A 16 0.32 1.15 -21.79
N ASN A 17 1.16 2.09 -21.40
CA ASN A 17 2.22 2.57 -22.29
C ASN A 17 3.59 2.34 -21.66
N ILE A 18 4.58 2.28 -22.53
CA ILE A 18 5.94 1.93 -22.11
C ILE A 18 6.63 3.06 -21.36
N GLU A 19 6.28 4.31 -21.65
CA GLU A 19 6.88 5.46 -20.98
C GLU A 19 6.55 5.47 -19.51
N THR A 20 5.28 5.24 -19.16
CA THR A 20 4.86 5.16 -17.74
C THR A 20 5.48 3.95 -17.07
N ALA A 21 5.55 2.81 -17.77
CA ALA A 21 6.18 1.61 -17.23
C ALA A 21 7.66 1.85 -16.90
N LEU A 22 8.39 2.52 -17.79
CA LEU A 22 9.79 2.87 -17.55
C LEU A 22 9.94 3.84 -16.38
N PHE A 23 9.05 4.83 -16.29
CA PHE A 23 9.04 5.76 -15.17
C PHE A 23 8.91 5.02 -13.84
N LEU A 24 7.96 4.08 -13.74
CA LEU A 24 7.76 3.30 -12.52
C LEU A 24 8.98 2.44 -12.21
N THR A 25 9.62 1.88 -13.22
CA THR A 25 10.85 1.10 -13.05
C THR A 25 11.95 1.94 -12.42
N GLU A 26 12.07 3.19 -12.81
CA GLU A 26 13.07 4.12 -12.26
C GLU A 26 12.72 4.60 -10.86
N HIS A 27 11.44 4.53 -10.46
CA HIS A 27 10.96 5.05 -9.18
C HIS A 27 10.48 3.97 -8.22
N LEU A 28 10.94 2.72 -8.40
CA LEU A 28 10.55 1.61 -7.52
C LEU A 28 10.86 1.87 -6.04
N ALA A 29 11.92 2.62 -5.77
CA ALA A 29 12.31 2.92 -4.39
C ALA A 29 11.32 3.84 -3.66
N ASP A 30 10.42 4.50 -4.40
CA ASP A 30 9.41 5.38 -3.81
C ASP A 30 8.20 4.60 -3.26
N TYR A 31 8.14 3.30 -3.48
CA TYR A 31 7.04 2.44 -3.09
C TYR A 31 7.52 1.27 -2.26
N VAL A 32 6.65 0.78 -1.37
CA VAL A 32 6.93 -0.38 -0.52
C VAL A 32 5.85 -1.43 -0.75
N LEU A 33 6.28 -2.66 -0.99
CA LEU A 33 5.38 -3.81 -1.06
C LEU A 33 5.67 -4.72 0.13
N THR A 34 4.63 -5.02 0.91
CA THR A 34 4.70 -5.98 2.01
C THR A 34 4.01 -7.26 1.56
N PRO A 35 4.75 -8.27 1.09
CA PRO A 35 4.15 -9.41 0.39
C PRO A 35 3.30 -10.32 1.26
N ASP A 36 3.52 -10.32 2.58
CA ASP A 36 2.78 -11.20 3.49
C ASP A 36 1.43 -10.64 3.91
N LEU A 37 1.14 -9.39 3.60
CA LEU A 37 -0.12 -8.74 3.96
C LEU A 37 -1.06 -8.73 2.76
N SER A 38 -1.96 -9.71 2.70
CA SER A 38 -2.86 -9.88 1.55
C SER A 38 -4.33 -9.58 1.86
N SER A 39 -4.65 -9.17 3.11
CA SER A 39 -6.02 -8.86 3.48
C SER A 39 -6.03 -7.81 4.59
N PRO A 40 -7.18 -7.10 4.80
CA PRO A 40 -7.30 -6.19 5.93
C PRO A 40 -7.09 -6.89 7.27
N GLN A 41 -7.59 -8.12 7.42
CA GLN A 41 -7.42 -8.89 8.65
C GLN A 41 -5.95 -9.16 8.96
N GLU A 42 -5.18 -9.57 7.97
CA GLU A 42 -3.74 -9.82 8.15
C GLU A 42 -2.99 -8.55 8.52
N THR A 43 -3.37 -7.42 7.92
CA THR A 43 -2.80 -6.11 8.25
C THR A 43 -3.08 -5.75 9.71
N ALA A 44 -4.32 -5.98 10.16
CA ALA A 44 -4.70 -5.71 11.56
C ALA A 44 -3.93 -6.61 12.52
N ILE A 45 -3.82 -7.90 12.22
CA ILE A 45 -3.09 -8.86 13.06
C ILE A 45 -1.62 -8.45 13.19
N ASP A 46 -0.99 -8.14 12.07
CA ASP A 46 0.41 -7.73 12.05
C ASP A 46 0.63 -6.48 12.91
N HIS A 47 -0.24 -5.48 12.77
CA HIS A 47 -0.15 -4.24 13.53
C HIS A 47 -0.31 -4.49 15.03
N LEU A 48 -1.30 -5.30 15.44
CA LEU A 48 -1.53 -5.60 16.84
C LEU A 48 -0.34 -6.34 17.46
N ARG A 49 0.25 -7.28 16.74
CA ARG A 49 1.43 -8.01 17.21
C ARG A 49 2.66 -7.13 17.33
N PHE A 50 2.75 -6.11 16.49
CA PHE A 50 3.85 -5.14 16.57
C PHE A 50 3.68 -4.20 17.76
N MET A 51 2.43 -3.77 18.05
CA MET A 51 2.14 -2.73 19.03
C MET A 51 2.00 -3.25 20.47
N THR A 52 1.83 -4.55 20.65
CA THR A 52 1.56 -5.08 21.98
C THR A 52 2.19 -6.47 22.15
N ASP A 53 2.20 -6.99 23.40
CA ASP A 53 2.73 -8.33 23.66
C ASP A 53 1.78 -9.41 23.13
N ASP A 54 2.28 -10.65 23.04
CA ASP A 54 1.52 -11.77 22.48
C ASP A 54 0.22 -12.05 23.23
N HIS A 55 0.24 -11.95 24.55
CA HIS A 55 -0.94 -12.21 25.37
C HIS A 55 -2.03 -11.17 25.11
N SER A 56 -1.66 -9.89 25.13
CA SER A 56 -2.60 -8.80 24.86
C SER A 56 -3.10 -8.85 23.41
N ALA A 57 -2.22 -9.21 22.48
CA ALA A 57 -2.62 -9.35 21.07
C ALA A 57 -3.70 -10.43 20.92
N GLU A 58 -3.55 -11.59 21.57
CA GLU A 58 -4.54 -12.65 21.51
C GLU A 58 -5.90 -12.21 22.04
N LEU A 59 -5.90 -11.47 23.16
CA LEU A 59 -7.13 -10.94 23.72
C LEU A 59 -7.82 -9.98 22.75
N LEU A 60 -7.07 -9.07 22.17
CA LEU A 60 -7.60 -8.11 21.19
C LEU A 60 -8.12 -8.80 19.94
N LEU A 61 -7.43 -9.83 19.46
CA LEU A 61 -7.84 -10.58 18.29
C LEU A 61 -9.23 -11.23 18.47
N SER A 62 -9.56 -11.58 19.73
CA SER A 62 -10.86 -12.19 20.05
C SER A 62 -12.01 -11.19 20.10
N HIS A 63 -11.73 -9.90 20.26
CA HIS A 63 -12.75 -8.89 20.54
C HIS A 63 -12.81 -7.74 19.53
N VAL A 64 -11.81 -7.59 18.67
CA VAL A 64 -11.73 -6.50 17.70
C VAL A 64 -12.25 -6.97 16.35
N ASN A 65 -13.00 -6.11 15.66
CA ASN A 65 -13.37 -6.36 14.28
C ASN A 65 -12.14 -6.16 13.40
N LEU A 66 -11.44 -7.24 13.12
CA LEU A 66 -10.16 -7.20 12.40
C LEU A 66 -10.29 -6.62 11.00
N TYR A 67 -11.39 -6.91 10.32
CA TYR A 67 -11.60 -6.38 8.97
C TYR A 67 -11.70 -4.86 8.99
N ALA A 68 -12.57 -4.32 9.85
CA ALA A 68 -12.76 -2.88 9.96
C ALA A 68 -11.48 -2.17 10.42
N TYR A 69 -10.80 -2.74 11.41
CA TYR A 69 -9.56 -2.20 11.91
C TYR A 69 -8.48 -2.16 10.80
N GLY A 70 -8.35 -3.27 10.06
CA GLY A 70 -7.40 -3.36 8.96
C GLY A 70 -7.69 -2.36 7.84
N CYS A 71 -8.95 -2.18 7.49
CA CYS A 71 -9.34 -1.19 6.49
C CYS A 71 -8.96 0.22 6.93
N ASP A 72 -9.16 0.55 8.21
CA ASP A 72 -8.79 1.86 8.75
C ASP A 72 -7.27 2.07 8.69
N LEU A 73 -6.49 1.05 9.04
CA LEU A 73 -5.03 1.13 8.96
C LEU A 73 -4.55 1.37 7.52
N ILE A 74 -5.13 0.65 6.58
CA ILE A 74 -4.80 0.78 5.16
C ILE A 74 -5.12 2.20 4.68
N ASN A 75 -6.29 2.73 5.06
CA ASN A 75 -6.69 4.07 4.66
C ASN A 75 -5.81 5.16 5.27
N VAL A 76 -5.42 5.01 6.54
CA VAL A 76 -4.55 5.99 7.22
C VAL A 76 -3.20 6.07 6.53
N ASP A 77 -2.66 4.93 6.08
CA ASP A 77 -1.36 4.87 5.42
C ASP A 77 -1.45 5.13 3.93
N ASN A 78 -2.64 5.41 3.39
CA ASN A 78 -2.86 5.55 1.95
C ASN A 78 -2.35 4.35 1.17
N ALA A 79 -2.46 3.17 1.78
CA ALA A 79 -2.02 1.92 1.17
C ALA A 79 -3.13 1.29 0.34
N VAL A 80 -2.76 0.34 -0.50
CA VAL A 80 -3.71 -0.46 -1.27
C VAL A 80 -3.31 -1.93 -1.20
N LEU A 81 -4.31 -2.80 -1.20
CA LEU A 81 -4.06 -4.24 -1.28
C LEU A 81 -3.96 -4.65 -2.74
N SER A 82 -2.93 -5.42 -3.06
CA SER A 82 -2.74 -5.97 -4.39
C SER A 82 -2.65 -7.50 -4.29
N PRO A 83 -2.76 -8.22 -5.42
CA PRO A 83 -2.54 -9.66 -5.40
C PRO A 83 -1.15 -10.07 -4.92
N TYR A 84 -0.21 -9.13 -4.89
CA TYR A 84 1.18 -9.38 -4.49
C TYR A 84 1.49 -8.94 -3.06
N GLY A 85 0.54 -8.29 -2.37
CA GLY A 85 0.71 -7.82 -1.01
C GLY A 85 0.23 -6.39 -0.81
N LEU A 86 0.50 -5.84 0.36
CA LEU A 86 0.14 -4.46 0.70
C LEU A 86 1.15 -3.48 0.08
N LEU A 87 0.64 -2.53 -0.67
CA LEU A 87 1.45 -1.56 -1.41
C LEU A 87 1.19 -0.15 -0.91
N HIS A 88 2.25 0.62 -0.61
CA HIS A 88 2.12 2.03 -0.23
C HIS A 88 3.35 2.80 -0.66
N ARG A 89 3.25 4.14 -0.65
CA ARG A 89 4.41 5.00 -0.90
C ARG A 89 5.27 5.12 0.36
N VAL A 90 6.56 5.30 0.15
CA VAL A 90 7.52 5.49 1.26
C VAL A 90 7.12 6.67 2.14
N ASP A 91 6.54 7.73 1.54
CA ASP A 91 6.15 8.94 2.25
C ASP A 91 4.70 8.91 2.78
N TYR A 92 4.00 7.79 2.62
CA TYR A 92 2.60 7.60 3.04
C TYR A 92 1.62 8.58 2.39
N GLN A 93 1.98 9.14 1.25
CA GLN A 93 1.08 9.99 0.47
C GLN A 93 0.16 9.14 -0.41
N PRO A 94 -0.96 9.69 -0.89
CA PRO A 94 -1.86 8.94 -1.74
C PRO A 94 -1.17 8.36 -2.98
N MET A 95 -1.60 7.17 -3.38
CA MET A 95 -1.03 6.45 -4.52
C MET A 95 -1.64 6.97 -5.82
N LEU A 96 -1.11 8.10 -6.30
CA LEU A 96 -1.52 8.67 -7.58
C LEU A 96 -0.58 8.16 -8.68
N SER A 97 -1.15 7.89 -9.86
CA SER A 97 -0.33 7.54 -11.01
C SER A 97 0.58 8.73 -11.38
N PRO A 98 1.70 8.49 -12.09
CA PRO A 98 2.57 9.59 -12.51
C PRO A 98 1.83 10.69 -13.27
N MET A 99 0.87 10.32 -14.12
CA MET A 99 0.09 11.31 -14.88
C MET A 99 -0.86 12.10 -13.98
N GLN A 100 -1.46 11.44 -12.99
CA GLN A 100 -2.34 12.11 -12.02
C GLN A 100 -1.57 13.09 -11.16
N GLU A 101 -0.36 12.75 -10.75
CA GLU A 101 0.50 13.67 -10.00
C GLU A 101 0.87 14.88 -10.83
N THR A 102 1.19 14.70 -12.11
CA THR A 102 1.51 15.80 -13.01
C THR A 102 0.33 16.74 -13.16
N GLN A 103 -0.87 16.20 -13.37
CA GLN A 103 -2.09 17.01 -13.48
C GLN A 103 -2.36 17.78 -12.19
N LYS A 104 -2.17 17.14 -11.04
CA LYS A 104 -2.36 17.78 -9.75
C LYS A 104 -1.38 18.94 -9.56
N MET A 105 -0.13 18.77 -9.97
CA MET A 105 0.87 19.83 -9.91
C MET A 105 0.52 21.00 -10.82
N GLU A 106 0.06 20.73 -12.04
CA GLU A 106 -0.38 21.76 -12.96
C GLU A 106 -1.54 22.57 -12.38
N MET A 107 -2.50 21.90 -11.75
CA MET A 107 -3.62 22.57 -11.10
C MET A 107 -3.17 23.49 -9.97
N LYS A 108 -2.13 23.11 -9.24
CA LYS A 108 -1.58 23.94 -8.17
C LYS A 108 -0.88 25.20 -8.68
N MET A 109 -0.33 25.13 -9.87
CA MET A 109 0.39 26.24 -10.46
C MET A 109 -0.54 27.33 -11.04
N LYS A 110 -1.79 27.03 -11.15
CA LYS A 110 -2.80 27.98 -11.57
C LYS A 110 -3.41 28.69 -10.37
#